data_481386f4ac4d5f88d3f54091981bd30e
#
_entry.id   481386f4ac4d5f88d3f54091981bd30e
#
_cell.length_a   1.000
_cell.length_b   1.000
_cell.length_c   1.000
_cell.angle_alpha   90.00
_cell.angle_beta   90.00
_cell.angle_gamma   90.00
#
_symmetry.space_group_name_H-M   'P 1'
#
loop_
_entity.id
_entity.type
_entity.pdbx_description
1 polymer ?
#
loop_
_entity_poly.entity_id
_entity_poly.type
_entity_poly.pdbx_seq_one_letter_code
_entity_poly.pdbx_strand_id
1 'polypeptide(L)'
;VGNFKQGMLVQLPLHLDLLPGSPKAADLHDALAAHYAKSNTPDAWVSVLPPTSDGKLDALALNDTNKLELRVFGNDDYHHAVLIARLDNLGKGASGAAVQNLKLMLGL
;
A
#
# COMPACT_ATOMS: atom_id res chain seq x y z
N VAL A 1 8.41 2.16 15.15
CA VAL A 1 8.94 3.51 14.94
C VAL A 1 10.41 3.42 14.60
N GLY A 2 10.82 3.98 13.47
CA GLY A 2 12.20 3.99 13.03
C GLY A 2 12.94 5.27 13.49
N ASN A 3 14.26 5.22 13.47
CA ASN A 3 15.11 6.37 13.76
C ASN A 3 15.27 7.27 12.52
N PHE A 4 14.15 7.77 12.00
CA PHE A 4 14.10 8.67 10.86
C PHE A 4 12.92 9.62 11.00
N LYS A 5 13.04 10.82 10.43
CA LYS A 5 12.04 11.88 10.54
C LYS A 5 10.79 11.57 9.71
N GLN A 6 10.94 10.94 8.57
CA GLN A 6 9.98 10.84 7.48
C GLN A 6 10.08 9.47 6.83
N GLY A 7 8.96 8.94 6.35
CA GLY A 7 8.83 7.60 5.80
C GLY A 7 8.01 6.68 6.71
N MET A 8 7.15 5.85 6.12
CA MET A 8 6.24 5.01 6.88
C MET A 8 5.94 3.70 6.16
N LEU A 9 5.94 2.62 6.93
CA LEU A 9 5.34 1.34 6.56
C LEU A 9 4.18 1.06 7.52
N VAL A 10 2.98 0.91 6.96
CA VAL A 10 1.80 0.46 7.70
C VAL A 10 1.59 -1.01 7.39
N GLN A 11 1.51 -1.84 8.41
CA GLN A 11 1.40 -3.28 8.26
C GLN A 11 0.09 -3.78 8.88
N LEU A 12 -0.65 -4.57 8.12
CA LEU A 12 -1.86 -5.25 8.56
C LEU A 12 -1.64 -6.76 8.45
N PRO A 13 -1.31 -7.45 9.55
CA PRO A 13 -1.20 -8.90 9.56
C PRO A 13 -2.59 -9.54 9.49
N LEU A 14 -2.71 -10.62 8.72
CA LEU A 14 -3.95 -11.33 8.47
C LEU A 14 -3.77 -12.84 8.65
N HIS A 15 -4.73 -13.47 9.30
CA HIS A 15 -4.93 -14.90 9.30
C HIS A 15 -5.93 -15.24 8.19
N LEU A 16 -5.47 -15.86 7.12
CA LEU A 16 -6.28 -16.08 5.91
C LEU A 16 -7.44 -17.07 6.15
N ASP A 17 -7.27 -18.01 7.05
CA ASP A 17 -8.32 -18.96 7.44
C ASP A 17 -9.52 -18.30 8.11
N LEU A 18 -9.34 -17.11 8.68
CA LEU A 18 -10.43 -16.37 9.32
C LEU A 18 -11.21 -15.50 8.33
N LEU A 19 -10.74 -15.38 7.10
CA LEU A 19 -11.42 -14.63 6.06
C LEU A 19 -12.41 -15.51 5.30
N PRO A 20 -13.54 -14.96 4.83
CA PRO A 20 -14.50 -15.71 4.04
C PRO A 20 -13.85 -16.34 2.80
N GLY A 21 -14.04 -17.65 2.62
CA GLY A 21 -13.48 -18.40 1.49
C GLY A 21 -12.02 -18.77 1.62
N SER A 22 -11.38 -18.52 2.76
CA SER A 22 -9.96 -18.84 3.03
C SER A 22 -9.05 -18.46 1.86
N PRO A 23 -8.97 -17.18 1.48
CA PRO A 23 -8.20 -16.75 0.31
C PRO A 23 -6.71 -16.97 0.52
N LYS A 24 -5.98 -17.03 -0.60
CA LYS A 24 -4.51 -16.99 -0.60
C LYS A 24 -4.01 -15.54 -0.66
N ALA A 25 -2.75 -15.33 -0.36
CA ALA A 25 -2.12 -14.01 -0.49
C ALA A 25 -2.24 -13.45 -1.91
N ALA A 26 -2.12 -14.29 -2.93
CA ALA A 26 -2.31 -13.90 -4.33
C ALA A 26 -3.73 -13.36 -4.61
N ASP A 27 -4.75 -13.95 -3.99
CA ASP A 27 -6.14 -13.49 -4.15
C ASP A 27 -6.33 -12.08 -3.57
N LEU A 28 -5.68 -11.79 -2.43
CA LEU A 28 -5.69 -10.45 -1.83
C LEU A 28 -4.98 -9.43 -2.72
N HIS A 29 -3.83 -9.81 -3.29
CA HIS A 29 -3.12 -8.96 -4.26
C HIS A 29 -4.00 -8.64 -5.46
N ASP A 30 -4.63 -9.64 -6.05
CA ASP A 30 -5.49 -9.48 -7.23
C ASP A 30 -6.71 -8.60 -6.93
N ALA A 31 -7.32 -8.77 -5.76
CA ALA A 31 -8.44 -7.93 -5.32
C ALA A 31 -8.05 -6.46 -5.19
N LEU A 32 -6.88 -6.17 -4.60
CA LEU A 32 -6.35 -4.81 -4.49
C LEU A 32 -6.01 -4.25 -5.86
N ALA A 33 -5.34 -5.03 -6.71
CA ALA A 33 -4.97 -4.61 -8.05
C ALA A 33 -6.21 -4.28 -8.90
N ALA A 34 -7.26 -5.10 -8.83
CA ALA A 34 -8.52 -4.85 -9.52
C ALA A 34 -9.24 -3.59 -9.02
N HIS A 35 -9.20 -3.36 -7.69
CA HIS A 35 -9.83 -2.17 -7.09
C HIS A 35 -9.16 -0.88 -7.55
N TYR A 36 -7.83 -0.85 -7.58
CA TYR A 36 -7.06 0.34 -7.95
C TYR A 36 -6.74 0.44 -9.44
N ALA A 37 -7.03 -0.58 -10.25
CA ALA A 37 -6.79 -0.56 -11.71
C ALA A 37 -7.51 0.60 -12.42
N LYS A 38 -8.68 0.99 -11.91
CA LYS A 38 -9.46 2.12 -12.44
C LYS A 38 -8.83 3.47 -12.17
N SER A 39 -7.85 3.53 -11.26
CA SER A 39 -7.09 4.72 -10.90
C SER A 39 -5.78 4.84 -11.67
N ASN A 40 -5.53 3.96 -12.63
CA ASN A 40 -4.31 3.94 -13.45
C ASN A 40 -4.31 5.06 -14.49
N THR A 41 -4.40 6.28 -14.01
CA THR A 41 -3.99 7.47 -14.77
C THR A 41 -2.50 7.71 -14.54
N PRO A 42 -1.81 8.49 -15.39
CA PRO A 42 -0.41 8.87 -15.14
C PRO A 42 -0.17 9.49 -13.75
N ASP A 43 -1.24 10.01 -13.15
CA ASP A 43 -1.25 10.61 -11.81
C ASP A 43 -1.79 9.65 -10.73
N ALA A 44 -1.73 8.33 -10.96
CA ALA A 44 -2.19 7.33 -9.98
C ALA A 44 -1.43 7.49 -8.66
N TRP A 45 -2.17 7.88 -7.60
CA TRP A 45 -1.62 8.08 -6.27
C TRP A 45 -1.37 6.75 -5.53
N VAL A 46 -2.10 5.70 -5.91
CA VAL A 46 -2.01 4.38 -5.30
C VAL A 46 -1.58 3.37 -6.35
N SER A 47 -0.52 2.63 -6.06
CA SER A 47 -0.03 1.54 -6.90
C SER A 47 -0.01 0.24 -6.11
N VAL A 48 -0.50 -0.84 -6.71
CA VAL A 48 -0.41 -2.19 -6.15
C VAL A 48 0.75 -2.90 -6.86
N LEU A 49 1.76 -3.28 -6.10
CA LEU A 49 3.00 -3.86 -6.61
C LEU A 49 3.18 -5.29 -6.09
N PRO A 50 3.91 -6.14 -6.81
CA PRO A 50 4.24 -7.47 -6.31
C PRO A 50 5.13 -7.39 -5.08
N PRO A 51 5.17 -8.44 -4.23
CA PRO A 51 6.12 -8.52 -3.14
C PRO A 51 7.56 -8.47 -3.68
N THR A 52 8.46 -7.88 -2.90
CA THR A 52 9.88 -7.86 -3.23
C THR A 52 10.47 -9.27 -3.09
N SER A 53 11.45 -9.62 -3.93
CA SER A 53 12.06 -10.96 -3.93
C SER A 53 12.84 -11.29 -2.66
N ASP A 54 13.40 -10.26 -1.99
CA ASP A 54 14.17 -10.41 -0.74
C ASP A 54 13.34 -10.13 0.53
N GLY A 55 12.05 -9.82 0.39
CA GLY A 55 11.15 -9.52 1.50
C GLY A 55 11.47 -8.23 2.25
N LYS A 56 12.30 -7.34 1.67
CA LYS A 56 12.71 -6.09 2.31
C LYS A 56 12.02 -4.89 1.66
N LEU A 57 11.67 -3.90 2.48
CA LEU A 57 11.13 -2.62 2.04
C LEU A 57 11.85 -1.48 2.76
N ASP A 58 12.33 -0.52 1.99
CA ASP A 58 12.86 0.73 2.52
C ASP A 58 11.70 1.69 2.84
N ALA A 59 11.56 2.05 4.11
CA ALA A 59 10.52 2.97 4.57
C ALA A 59 10.68 4.38 4.00
N LEU A 60 11.87 4.76 3.55
CA LEU A 60 12.20 6.11 3.04
C LEU A 60 11.99 6.27 1.53
N ALA A 61 11.70 5.18 0.82
CA ALA A 61 11.73 5.17 -0.65
C ALA A 61 10.71 6.11 -1.31
N LEU A 62 9.61 6.46 -0.64
CA LEU A 62 8.59 7.36 -1.17
C LEU A 62 8.61 8.75 -0.54
N ASN A 63 9.67 9.09 0.20
CA ASN A 63 9.80 10.41 0.81
C ASN A 63 9.71 11.51 -0.25
N ASP A 64 9.07 12.61 0.11
CA ASP A 64 8.82 13.78 -0.73
C ASP A 64 7.92 13.50 -1.95
N THR A 65 7.14 12.43 -1.90
CA THR A 65 6.14 12.11 -2.91
C THR A 65 4.73 12.03 -2.32
N ASN A 66 3.70 12.15 -3.18
CA ASN A 66 2.31 11.88 -2.82
C ASN A 66 1.85 10.47 -3.24
N LYS A 67 2.78 9.54 -3.36
CA LYS A 67 2.51 8.16 -3.76
C LYS A 67 2.23 7.29 -2.54
N LEU A 68 1.40 6.27 -2.75
CA LEU A 68 1.17 5.18 -1.82
C LEU A 68 1.32 3.87 -2.58
N GLU A 69 2.16 2.99 -2.09
CA GLU A 69 2.35 1.65 -2.64
C GLU A 69 1.78 0.60 -1.69
N LEU A 70 1.04 -0.34 -2.25
CA LEU A 70 0.49 -1.48 -1.54
C LEU A 70 1.15 -2.77 -2.02
N ARG A 71 1.48 -3.64 -1.08
CA ARG A 71 1.99 -4.99 -1.34
C ARG A 71 1.34 -5.99 -0.40
N VAL A 72 1.19 -7.22 -0.88
CA VAL A 72 0.78 -8.36 -0.07
C VAL A 72 1.92 -9.36 -0.02
N PHE A 73 2.43 -9.62 1.17
CA PHE A 73 3.37 -10.71 1.44
C PHE A 73 2.59 -11.85 2.08
N GLY A 74 2.87 -13.08 1.71
CA GLY A 74 2.16 -14.22 2.25
C GLY A 74 3.01 -15.44 2.47
N ASN A 75 2.53 -16.29 3.37
CA ASN A 75 3.02 -17.64 3.58
C ASN A 75 1.82 -18.59 3.53
N ASP A 76 1.67 -19.28 2.40
CA ASP A 76 0.53 -20.15 2.15
C ASP A 76 0.55 -21.41 3.03
N ASP A 77 1.74 -21.87 3.46
CA ASP A 77 1.87 -23.05 4.33
C ASP A 77 1.26 -22.80 5.72
N TYR A 78 1.34 -21.57 6.20
CA TYR A 78 0.78 -21.15 7.49
C TYR A 78 -0.51 -20.34 7.37
N HIS A 79 -1.03 -20.14 6.17
CA HIS A 79 -2.24 -19.34 5.91
C HIS A 79 -2.17 -17.93 6.50
N HIS A 80 -1.01 -17.30 6.38
CA HIS A 80 -0.75 -15.94 6.86
C HIS A 80 -0.45 -15.01 5.70
N ALA A 81 -0.87 -13.76 5.84
CA ALA A 81 -0.46 -12.67 4.95
C ALA A 81 -0.24 -11.38 5.72
N VAL A 82 0.56 -10.49 5.16
CA VAL A 82 0.73 -9.12 5.62
C VAL A 82 0.45 -8.18 4.46
N LEU A 83 -0.53 -7.32 4.64
CA LEU A 83 -0.76 -6.18 3.77
C LEU A 83 0.16 -5.05 4.22
N ILE A 84 0.95 -4.50 3.31
CA ILE A 84 1.87 -3.40 3.63
C ILE A 84 1.58 -2.21 2.73
N ALA A 85 1.35 -1.05 3.37
CA ALA A 85 1.33 0.24 2.71
C ALA A 85 2.64 0.97 2.99
N ARG A 86 3.28 1.48 1.92
CA ARG A 86 4.46 2.33 2.01
C ARG A 86 4.11 3.73 1.53
N LEU A 87 4.42 4.75 2.31
CA LEU A 87 4.11 6.15 2.01
C LEU A 87 5.03 7.10 2.75
N ASP A 88 5.02 8.34 2.31
CA ASP A 88 5.56 9.46 3.08
C ASP A 88 4.49 9.97 4.06
N ASN A 89 4.73 9.84 5.35
CA ASN A 89 3.78 10.28 6.39
C ASN A 89 3.59 11.79 6.44
N LEU A 90 4.54 12.58 5.94
CA LEU A 90 4.43 14.05 5.86
C LEU A 90 3.88 14.53 4.51
N GLY A 91 4.05 13.73 3.45
CA GLY A 91 3.49 13.96 2.13
C GLY A 91 2.09 13.35 1.97
N LYS A 92 2.03 12.13 1.42
CA LYS A 92 0.76 11.39 1.20
C LYS A 92 -0.07 11.23 2.47
N GLY A 93 0.58 11.00 3.60
CA GLY A 93 -0.08 10.83 4.90
C GLY A 93 -0.59 12.13 5.54
N ALA A 94 -0.27 13.29 5.01
CA ALA A 94 -0.64 14.58 5.58
C ALA A 94 -0.98 15.62 4.50
N SER A 95 -0.04 16.53 4.19
CA SER A 95 -0.28 17.67 3.28
C SER A 95 -0.61 17.23 1.86
N GLY A 96 0.00 16.17 1.37
CA GLY A 96 -0.27 15.64 0.03
C GLY A 96 -1.71 15.15 -0.15
N ALA A 97 -2.26 14.46 0.84
CA ALA A 97 -3.66 14.05 0.82
C ALA A 97 -4.62 15.26 0.88
N ALA A 98 -4.29 16.27 1.68
CA ALA A 98 -5.09 17.48 1.76
C ALA A 98 -5.16 18.20 0.40
N VAL A 99 -4.02 18.39 -0.27
CA VAL A 99 -3.96 19.01 -1.60
C VAL A 99 -4.68 18.15 -2.64
N GLN A 100 -4.55 16.83 -2.58
CA GLN A 100 -5.27 15.91 -3.46
C GLN A 100 -6.78 16.05 -3.31
N ASN A 101 -7.29 16.09 -2.08
CA ASN A 101 -8.71 16.29 -1.80
C ASN A 101 -9.21 17.63 -2.33
N LEU A 102 -8.44 18.69 -2.13
CA LEU A 102 -8.78 19.99 -2.67
C LEU A 102 -8.88 19.97 -4.20
N LYS A 103 -7.93 19.33 -4.89
CA LYS A 103 -7.98 19.17 -6.34
C LYS A 103 -9.23 18.42 -6.80
N LEU A 104 -9.58 17.33 -6.13
CA LEU A 104 -10.78 16.54 -6.44
C LEU A 104 -12.05 17.38 -6.25
N MET A 105 -12.13 18.16 -5.17
CA MET A 105 -13.28 19.05 -4.90
C MET A 105 -13.43 20.15 -5.94
N LEU A 106 -12.33 20.64 -6.48
CA LEU A 106 -12.32 21.71 -7.47
C LEU A 106 -12.37 21.19 -8.93
N GLY A 107 -12.35 19.87 -9.15
CA GLY A 107 -12.33 19.26 -10.48
C GLY A 107 -11.01 19.48 -11.23
N LEU A 108 -9.93 19.63 -10.51
CA LEU A 108 -8.61 19.87 -11.09
C LEU A 108 -7.83 18.56 -11.29
#